data_fd579e1e6f9b4239a198444f0db2c2b0
#
_entry.id   fd579e1e6f9b4239a198444f0db2c2b0
#
_cell.length_a   1.000
_cell.length_b   1.000
_cell.length_c   1.000
_cell.angle_alpha   90.00
_cell.angle_beta   90.00
_cell.angle_gamma   90.00
#
_symmetry.space_group_name_H-M   'P 1'
#
loop_
_entity.id
_entity.type
_entity.pdbx_description
1 polymer ?
#
loop_
_entity_poly.entity_id
_entity_poly.type
_entity_poly.pdbx_seq_one_letter_code
_entity_poly.pdbx_strand_id
1 'polypeptide(L)'
;VGLLDLKILQDKKEKSSSFFDDLKNRKFKLLYLLGSDNLEFQKNDEFIVYQGSHGDRGAEIADLILPSATYTEQNGLYENLEGRIQEGKKASYPIGEALEDWKIFNRIIKKLNIKEKTLNFDELRKEILETVPNFSEINELPKKSVIKTNNIETSFFNEKIFVRELDYYYTNSISRSSKTMSECRQIRQKIKKDG
;
A
#
# COMPACT_ATOMS: atom_id res chain seq x y z
N VAL A 1 4.27 9.30 0.94
CA VAL A 1 5.50 9.91 0.40
C VAL A 1 6.22 8.90 -0.46
N GLY A 2 6.60 7.72 0.02
CA GLY A 2 7.39 6.73 -0.75
C GLY A 2 6.87 6.38 -2.14
N LEU A 3 5.55 6.27 -2.33
CA LEU A 3 4.97 6.03 -3.66
C LEU A 3 5.17 7.21 -4.62
N LEU A 4 5.25 8.43 -4.10
CA LEU A 4 5.55 9.63 -4.90
C LEU A 4 7.02 9.65 -5.30
N ASP A 5 7.92 9.36 -4.37
CA ASP A 5 9.36 9.32 -4.61
C ASP A 5 9.74 8.22 -5.61
N LEU A 6 9.06 7.07 -5.52
CA LEU A 6 9.16 5.99 -6.50
C LEU A 6 8.47 6.30 -7.84
N LYS A 7 7.81 7.46 -7.98
CA LYS A 7 7.06 7.88 -9.18
C LYS A 7 5.99 6.87 -9.63
N ILE A 8 5.47 6.08 -8.70
CA ILE A 8 4.37 5.13 -8.96
C ILE A 8 3.06 5.88 -9.10
N LEU A 9 2.87 6.97 -8.34
CA LEU A 9 1.74 7.86 -8.50
C LEU A 9 2.08 8.90 -9.56
N GLN A 10 1.35 8.88 -10.67
CA GLN A 10 1.48 9.90 -11.69
C GLN A 10 0.90 11.23 -11.19
N ASP A 11 1.63 12.32 -11.42
CA ASP A 11 1.06 13.67 -11.27
C ASP A 11 -0.17 13.79 -12.16
N LYS A 12 -1.29 14.13 -11.58
CA LYS A 12 -2.52 14.41 -12.32
C LYS A 12 -2.33 15.71 -13.13
N LYS A 13 -1.63 15.62 -14.24
CA LYS A 13 -1.71 16.62 -15.29
C LYS A 13 -2.93 16.25 -16.14
N GLU A 14 -3.96 17.10 -16.08
CA GLU A 14 -5.21 17.01 -16.82
C GLU A 14 -6.32 16.13 -16.20
N LYS A 15 -7.56 16.45 -16.58
CA LYS A 15 -8.85 15.84 -16.18
C LYS A 15 -8.92 14.32 -16.40
N SER A 16 -8.07 13.57 -15.70
CA SER A 16 -8.19 12.13 -15.69
C SER A 16 -9.34 11.73 -14.75
N SER A 17 -10.21 10.85 -15.21
CA SER A 17 -11.18 10.17 -14.38
C SER A 17 -10.50 9.60 -13.14
N SER A 18 -11.19 9.58 -12.00
CA SER A 18 -10.63 8.93 -10.82
C SER A 18 -10.51 7.43 -11.08
N PHE A 19 -9.59 6.74 -10.37
CA PHE A 19 -9.48 5.29 -10.42
C PHE A 19 -10.83 4.60 -10.22
N PHE A 20 -11.64 5.07 -9.27
CA PHE A 20 -12.97 4.49 -8.99
C PHE A 20 -13.97 4.74 -10.10
N ASP A 21 -13.88 5.87 -10.83
CA ASP A 21 -14.73 6.13 -12.00
C ASP A 21 -14.34 5.20 -13.15
N ASP A 22 -13.05 4.95 -13.35
CA ASP A 22 -12.56 4.02 -14.37
C ASP A 22 -12.96 2.57 -14.05
N LEU A 23 -12.94 2.20 -12.77
CA LEU A 23 -13.41 0.90 -12.30
C LEU A 23 -14.92 0.73 -12.55
N LYS A 24 -15.75 1.71 -12.17
CA LYS A 24 -17.20 1.71 -12.44
C LYS A 24 -17.50 1.62 -13.93
N ASN A 25 -16.70 2.29 -14.75
CA ASN A 25 -16.85 2.29 -16.21
C ASN A 25 -16.21 1.05 -16.89
N ARG A 26 -15.82 0.03 -16.14
CA ARG A 26 -15.26 -1.25 -16.63
C ARG A 26 -14.05 -1.09 -17.56
N LYS A 27 -13.20 -0.10 -17.28
CA LYS A 27 -12.01 0.17 -18.11
C LYS A 27 -10.86 -0.79 -17.87
N PHE A 28 -10.88 -1.52 -16.75
CA PHE A 28 -9.83 -2.48 -16.39
C PHE A 28 -10.23 -3.91 -16.76
N LYS A 29 -9.29 -4.64 -17.34
CA LYS A 29 -9.41 -6.10 -17.55
C LYS A 29 -8.69 -6.89 -16.47
N LEU A 30 -7.69 -6.28 -15.84
CA LEU A 30 -6.90 -6.85 -14.76
C LEU A 30 -6.70 -5.80 -13.69
N LEU A 31 -6.92 -6.20 -12.43
CA LEU A 31 -6.56 -5.45 -11.24
C LEU A 31 -5.54 -6.24 -10.42
N TYR A 32 -4.46 -5.58 -10.05
CA TYR A 32 -3.47 -6.16 -9.15
C TYR A 32 -3.50 -5.41 -7.82
N LEU A 33 -4.00 -6.07 -6.78
CA LEU A 33 -4.14 -5.52 -5.44
C LEU A 33 -2.91 -5.90 -4.61
N LEU A 34 -1.93 -5.01 -4.52
CA LEU A 34 -0.74 -5.21 -3.72
C LEU A 34 -0.96 -4.62 -2.31
N GLY A 35 -1.21 -5.49 -1.35
CA GLY A 35 -1.50 -5.11 0.03
C GLY A 35 -2.77 -4.26 0.22
N SER A 36 -3.58 -4.11 -0.83
CA SER A 36 -4.83 -3.36 -0.80
C SER A 36 -5.99 -4.27 -0.38
N ASP A 37 -6.05 -4.55 0.90
CA ASP A 37 -6.93 -5.57 1.49
C ASP A 37 -8.32 -5.07 1.89
N ASN A 38 -8.52 -3.75 2.02
CA ASN A 38 -9.78 -3.16 2.50
C ASN A 38 -10.49 -2.28 1.46
N LEU A 39 -10.21 -2.45 0.19
CA LEU A 39 -10.89 -1.72 -0.88
C LEU A 39 -12.35 -2.16 -0.99
N GLU A 40 -13.24 -1.18 -0.92
CA GLU A 40 -14.68 -1.39 -1.08
C GLU A 40 -15.09 -1.03 -2.51
N PHE A 41 -15.23 -2.03 -3.35
CA PHE A 41 -15.84 -1.89 -4.66
C PHE A 41 -16.56 -3.18 -5.06
N GLN A 42 -17.49 -3.06 -6.00
CA GLN A 42 -18.16 -4.21 -6.57
C GLN A 42 -17.32 -4.75 -7.72
N LYS A 43 -16.94 -6.03 -7.65
CA LYS A 43 -16.28 -6.74 -8.76
C LYS A 43 -17.22 -6.82 -9.97
N ASN A 44 -16.66 -6.56 -11.14
CA ASN A 44 -17.32 -6.74 -12.43
C ASN A 44 -16.64 -7.92 -13.18
N ASP A 45 -16.19 -7.65 -14.42
CA ASP A 45 -15.61 -8.68 -15.30
C ASP A 45 -14.06 -8.69 -15.27
N GLU A 46 -13.45 -7.81 -14.48
CA GLU A 46 -12.00 -7.76 -14.33
C GLU A 46 -11.45 -8.98 -13.62
N PHE A 47 -10.30 -9.47 -14.07
CA PHE A 47 -9.53 -10.50 -13.37
C PHE A 47 -8.76 -9.84 -12.23
N ILE A 48 -8.97 -10.29 -10.99
CA ILE A 48 -8.36 -9.69 -9.80
C ILE A 48 -7.27 -10.60 -9.24
N VAL A 49 -6.06 -10.07 -9.14
CA VAL A 49 -4.95 -10.67 -8.42
C VAL A 49 -4.78 -9.96 -7.09
N TYR A 50 -4.83 -10.69 -6.01
CA TYR A 50 -4.51 -10.17 -4.68
C TYR A 50 -3.17 -10.73 -4.21
N GLN A 51 -2.24 -9.84 -3.86
CA GLN A 51 -0.99 -10.17 -3.18
C GLN A 51 -0.98 -9.52 -1.80
N GLY A 52 -0.93 -10.32 -0.76
CA GLY A 52 -0.97 -9.82 0.62
C GLY A 52 -0.72 -10.90 1.65
N SER A 53 -0.48 -10.49 2.88
CA SER A 53 -0.14 -11.37 4.00
C SER A 53 -1.36 -11.87 4.79
N HIS A 54 -2.49 -11.19 4.70
CA HIS A 54 -3.71 -11.50 5.43
C HIS A 54 -4.91 -11.49 4.49
N GLY A 55 -5.81 -12.44 4.69
CA GLY A 55 -7.10 -12.45 4.01
C GLY A 55 -8.00 -11.33 4.54
N ASP A 56 -8.60 -10.57 3.64
CA ASP A 56 -9.63 -9.58 3.89
C ASP A 56 -10.41 -9.39 2.58
N ARG A 57 -11.20 -8.34 2.42
CA ARG A 57 -12.04 -8.08 1.23
C ARG A 57 -11.30 -8.25 -0.10
N GLY A 58 -10.05 -7.81 -0.17
CA GLY A 58 -9.22 -7.99 -1.37
C GLY A 58 -9.02 -9.47 -1.74
N ALA A 59 -8.84 -10.34 -0.75
CA ALA A 59 -8.73 -11.78 -0.96
C ALA A 59 -10.08 -12.42 -1.29
N GLU A 60 -11.18 -11.95 -0.69
CA GLU A 60 -12.53 -12.48 -0.94
C GLU A 60 -12.99 -12.32 -2.39
N ILE A 61 -12.60 -11.21 -3.04
CA ILE A 61 -13.00 -10.91 -4.42
C ILE A 61 -11.96 -11.34 -5.47
N ALA A 62 -10.79 -11.81 -5.05
CA ALA A 62 -9.70 -12.17 -5.95
C ALA A 62 -9.98 -13.48 -6.73
N ASP A 63 -9.57 -13.50 -7.99
CA ASP A 63 -9.52 -14.72 -8.81
C ASP A 63 -8.24 -15.50 -8.57
N LEU A 64 -7.16 -14.80 -8.18
CA LEU A 64 -5.86 -15.38 -7.86
C LEU A 64 -5.29 -14.71 -6.60
N ILE A 65 -4.92 -15.54 -5.62
CA ILE A 65 -4.26 -15.07 -4.40
C ILE A 65 -2.79 -15.49 -4.43
N LEU A 66 -1.90 -14.53 -4.19
CA LEU A 66 -0.47 -14.72 -4.07
C LEU A 66 -0.07 -14.42 -2.62
N PRO A 67 0.15 -15.43 -1.76
CA PRO A 67 0.51 -15.22 -0.38
C PRO A 67 1.86 -14.51 -0.26
N SER A 68 1.87 -13.36 0.42
CA SER A 68 3.09 -12.59 0.66
C SER A 68 3.46 -12.54 2.14
N ALA A 69 4.74 -12.28 2.39
CA ALA A 69 5.28 -12.06 3.71
C ALA A 69 4.68 -10.80 4.35
N THR A 70 4.45 -10.83 5.65
CA THR A 70 4.16 -9.59 6.39
C THR A 70 5.43 -8.78 6.63
N TYR A 71 5.30 -7.53 7.03
CA TYR A 71 6.44 -6.62 7.24
C TYR A 71 7.49 -7.13 8.24
N THR A 72 7.11 -8.00 9.18
CA THR A 72 8.02 -8.64 10.13
C THR A 72 8.77 -9.85 9.56
N GLU A 73 8.37 -10.33 8.39
CA GLU A 73 8.89 -11.52 7.73
C GLU A 73 9.73 -11.20 6.47
N GLN A 74 9.89 -9.92 6.17
CA GLN A 74 10.70 -9.46 5.04
C GLN A 74 11.54 -8.24 5.41
N ASN A 75 12.66 -8.06 4.70
CA ASN A 75 13.41 -6.82 4.77
C ASN A 75 12.77 -5.77 3.86
N GLY A 76 12.82 -4.51 4.24
CA GLY A 76 12.28 -3.43 3.41
C GLY A 76 12.76 -2.05 3.83
N LEU A 77 12.55 -1.09 2.94
CA LEU A 77 12.72 0.33 3.22
C LEU A 77 11.33 0.95 3.35
N TYR A 78 11.13 1.70 4.41
CA TYR A 78 9.85 2.31 4.74
C TYR A 78 10.03 3.81 4.86
N GLU A 79 9.28 4.57 4.11
CA GLU A 79 9.27 6.01 4.18
C GLU A 79 8.01 6.50 4.89
N ASN A 80 8.19 7.31 5.94
CA ASN A 80 7.08 7.85 6.70
C ASN A 80 6.52 9.14 6.04
N LEU A 81 5.51 9.74 6.67
CA LEU A 81 4.85 10.96 6.15
C LEU A 81 5.80 12.17 6.12
N GLU A 82 6.82 12.19 6.95
CA GLU A 82 7.83 13.26 7.00
C GLU A 82 8.94 13.09 5.95
N GLY A 83 8.93 11.99 5.18
CA GLY A 83 9.98 11.66 4.22
C GLY A 83 11.20 10.97 4.87
N ARG A 84 11.10 10.52 6.11
CA ARG A 84 12.17 9.77 6.76
C ARG A 84 12.14 8.32 6.32
N ILE A 85 13.26 7.85 5.80
CA ILE A 85 13.43 6.48 5.34
C ILE A 85 14.07 5.64 6.45
N GLN A 86 13.44 4.53 6.77
CA GLN A 86 13.90 3.60 7.79
C GLN A 86 14.01 2.19 7.21
N GLU A 87 15.03 1.47 7.66
CA GLU A 87 15.21 0.07 7.29
C GLU A 87 14.48 -0.83 8.29
N GLY A 88 13.53 -1.63 7.78
CA GLY A 88 12.94 -2.74 8.51
C GLY A 88 13.69 -4.03 8.23
N LYS A 89 14.12 -4.71 9.27
CA LYS A 89 14.74 -6.03 9.16
C LYS A 89 13.75 -7.11 9.56
N LYS A 90 13.73 -8.20 8.83
CA LYS A 90 12.87 -9.33 9.16
C LYS A 90 13.25 -9.93 10.51
N ALA A 91 12.25 -10.19 11.32
CA ALA A 91 12.37 -10.84 12.63
C ALA A 91 11.95 -12.31 12.59
N SER A 92 11.23 -12.73 11.53
CA SER A 92 10.73 -14.10 11.36
C SER A 92 10.76 -14.50 9.89
N TYR A 93 10.31 -15.69 9.60
CA TYR A 93 10.21 -16.23 8.25
C TYR A 93 8.75 -16.30 7.81
N PRO A 94 8.45 -16.11 6.50
CA PRO A 94 7.12 -16.30 5.97
C PRO A 94 6.57 -17.69 6.28
N ILE A 95 5.27 -17.77 6.56
CA ILE A 95 4.60 -19.03 6.93
C ILE A 95 4.07 -19.72 5.67
N GLY A 96 4.23 -21.04 5.63
CA GLY A 96 3.71 -21.88 4.55
C GLY A 96 4.33 -21.54 3.21
N GLU A 97 3.49 -21.21 2.23
CA GLU A 97 3.92 -20.86 0.87
C GLU A 97 4.12 -19.36 0.64
N ALA A 98 3.95 -18.54 1.69
CA ALA A 98 4.15 -17.10 1.59
C ALA A 98 5.60 -16.76 1.24
N LEU A 99 5.77 -15.74 0.41
CA LEU A 99 7.08 -15.27 -0.07
C LEU A 99 7.23 -13.77 0.14
N GLU A 100 8.46 -13.32 0.26
CA GLU A 100 8.78 -11.90 0.18
C GLU A 100 8.31 -11.32 -1.17
N ASP A 101 7.75 -10.12 -1.17
CA ASP A 101 7.09 -9.53 -2.35
C ASP A 101 7.95 -9.54 -3.61
N TRP A 102 9.22 -9.18 -3.49
CA TRP A 102 10.14 -9.18 -4.63
C TRP A 102 10.36 -10.57 -5.25
N LYS A 103 10.27 -11.63 -4.44
CA LYS A 103 10.36 -13.03 -4.93
C LYS A 103 9.14 -13.42 -5.74
N ILE A 104 7.95 -12.93 -5.34
CA ILE A 104 6.71 -13.14 -6.08
C ILE A 104 6.81 -12.47 -7.43
N PHE A 105 7.24 -11.21 -7.51
CA PHE A 105 7.44 -10.51 -8.78
C PHE A 105 8.45 -11.21 -9.68
N ASN A 106 9.58 -11.66 -9.14
CA ASN A 106 10.55 -12.44 -9.91
C ASN A 106 9.95 -13.72 -10.49
N ARG A 107 9.08 -14.42 -9.75
CA ARG A 107 8.36 -15.60 -10.24
C ARG A 107 7.39 -15.25 -11.36
N ILE A 108 6.67 -14.13 -11.23
CA ILE A 108 5.75 -13.65 -12.27
C ILE A 108 6.52 -13.32 -13.54
N ILE A 109 7.62 -12.56 -13.44
CA ILE A 109 8.50 -12.22 -14.57
C ILE A 109 8.94 -13.48 -15.33
N LYS A 110 9.45 -14.47 -14.59
CA LYS A 110 9.89 -15.75 -15.17
C LYS A 110 8.74 -16.53 -15.81
N LYS A 111 7.58 -16.61 -15.12
CA LYS A 111 6.45 -17.40 -15.58
C LYS A 111 5.79 -16.83 -16.83
N LEU A 112 5.75 -15.51 -16.93
CA LEU A 112 5.18 -14.80 -18.08
C LEU A 112 6.22 -14.53 -19.20
N ASN A 113 7.46 -14.99 -19.05
CA ASN A 113 8.55 -14.72 -19.98
C ASN A 113 8.74 -13.23 -20.30
N ILE A 114 8.56 -12.38 -19.29
CA ILE A 114 8.78 -10.94 -19.43
C ILE A 114 10.29 -10.71 -19.61
N LYS A 115 10.66 -9.84 -20.56
CA LYS A 115 12.06 -9.53 -20.86
C LYS A 115 12.77 -8.63 -19.81
N GLU A 116 12.26 -8.59 -18.61
CA GLU A 116 12.83 -7.87 -17.49
C GLU A 116 13.83 -8.74 -16.72
N LYS A 117 14.87 -8.11 -16.19
CA LYS A 117 15.85 -8.77 -15.33
C LYS A 117 15.20 -9.14 -14.00
N THR A 118 15.37 -10.38 -13.55
CA THR A 118 15.05 -10.76 -12.18
C THR A 118 16.21 -10.35 -11.27
N LEU A 119 15.92 -9.63 -10.21
CA LEU A 119 16.91 -9.10 -9.27
C LEU A 119 16.90 -9.93 -7.98
N ASN A 120 18.06 -10.14 -7.39
CA ASN A 120 18.14 -10.55 -6.00
C ASN A 120 17.93 -9.34 -5.06
N PHE A 121 17.86 -9.58 -3.76
CA PHE A 121 17.58 -8.51 -2.80
C PHE A 121 18.63 -7.39 -2.82
N ASP A 122 19.91 -7.73 -2.92
CA ASP A 122 20.98 -6.75 -2.89
C ASP A 122 21.03 -5.94 -4.19
N GLU A 123 20.81 -6.59 -5.33
CA GLU A 123 20.68 -5.91 -6.63
C GLU A 123 19.48 -4.96 -6.65
N LEU A 124 18.32 -5.39 -6.15
CA LEU A 124 17.12 -4.56 -6.05
C LEU A 124 17.36 -3.34 -5.14
N ARG A 125 18.01 -3.57 -3.99
CA ARG A 125 18.35 -2.49 -3.06
C ARG A 125 19.30 -1.48 -3.72
N LYS A 126 20.31 -1.95 -4.41
CA LYS A 126 21.26 -1.08 -5.13
C LYS A 126 20.52 -0.23 -6.18
N GLU A 127 19.65 -0.85 -6.97
CA GLU A 127 18.89 -0.15 -8.00
C GLU A 127 17.97 0.92 -7.41
N ILE A 128 17.30 0.65 -6.27
CA ILE A 128 16.48 1.65 -5.57
C ILE A 128 17.33 2.85 -5.15
N LEU A 129 18.49 2.62 -4.54
CA LEU A 129 19.37 3.69 -4.07
C LEU A 129 19.92 4.54 -5.23
N GLU A 130 20.16 3.93 -6.38
CA GLU A 130 20.63 4.62 -7.60
C GLU A 130 19.49 5.40 -8.29
N THR A 131 18.28 4.86 -8.27
CA THR A 131 17.13 5.43 -8.99
C THR A 131 16.42 6.52 -8.19
N VAL A 132 16.36 6.38 -6.87
CA VAL A 132 15.67 7.30 -5.96
C VAL A 132 16.65 7.89 -4.95
N PRO A 133 17.21 9.08 -5.23
CA PRO A 133 18.30 9.66 -4.42
C PRO A 133 17.98 9.78 -2.93
N ASN A 134 16.72 10.09 -2.58
CA ASN A 134 16.30 10.24 -1.18
C ASN A 134 16.49 8.95 -0.38
N PHE A 135 16.40 7.78 -1.03
CA PHE A 135 16.56 6.49 -0.38
C PHE A 135 18.01 6.18 0.05
N SER A 136 18.99 7.02 -0.32
CA SER A 136 20.37 6.91 0.19
C SER A 136 20.52 7.44 1.62
N GLU A 137 19.62 8.31 2.10
CA GLU A 137 19.65 8.94 3.43
C GLU A 137 18.89 8.10 4.48
N ILE A 138 19.20 6.80 4.59
CA ILE A 138 18.53 5.87 5.49
C ILE A 138 18.78 6.26 6.96
N ASN A 139 17.70 6.34 7.74
CA ASN A 139 17.67 6.73 9.15
C ASN A 139 18.04 8.20 9.44
N GLU A 140 18.28 8.99 8.42
CA GLU A 140 18.49 10.43 8.58
C GLU A 140 17.15 11.18 8.60
N LEU A 141 17.15 12.34 9.23
CA LEU A 141 16.00 13.23 9.13
C LEU A 141 16.07 13.97 7.79
N PRO A 142 14.96 14.04 7.05
CA PRO A 142 14.97 14.76 5.78
C PRO A 142 15.34 16.21 5.98
N LYS A 143 16.19 16.73 5.10
CA LYS A 143 16.57 18.14 5.11
C LYS A 143 15.33 18.98 4.85
N LYS A 144 15.08 19.98 5.69
CA LYS A 144 13.95 20.92 5.51
C LYS A 144 14.09 21.59 4.14
N SER A 145 13.25 21.21 3.20
CA SER A 145 13.08 21.96 1.97
C SER A 145 12.18 23.16 2.28
N VAL A 146 12.64 24.37 2.00
CA VAL A 146 11.77 25.54 1.99
C VAL A 146 10.84 25.41 0.79
N ILE A 147 9.59 25.03 1.01
CA ILE A 147 8.60 25.05 -0.04
C ILE A 147 8.41 26.52 -0.44
N LYS A 148 8.97 26.89 -1.58
CA LYS A 148 8.66 28.20 -2.19
C LYS A 148 7.23 28.12 -2.73
N THR A 149 6.27 28.60 -1.97
CA THR A 149 4.90 28.75 -2.39
C THR A 149 4.83 29.96 -3.35
N ASN A 150 5.16 29.75 -4.61
CA ASN A 150 4.90 30.74 -5.64
C ASN A 150 3.40 30.67 -5.97
N ASN A 151 2.67 31.72 -5.59
CA ASN A 151 1.28 31.97 -5.97
C ASN A 151 0.33 30.77 -5.80
N ILE A 152 0.11 30.36 -4.57
CA ILE A 152 -1.06 29.53 -4.27
C ILE A 152 -2.25 30.47 -4.35
N GLU A 153 -3.08 30.33 -5.39
CA GLU A 153 -4.41 30.89 -5.38
C GLU A 153 -5.18 30.25 -4.23
N THR A 154 -5.31 30.98 -3.14
CA THR A 154 -6.11 30.54 -1.99
C THR A 154 -7.58 30.78 -2.29
N SER A 155 -8.26 29.79 -2.81
CA SER A 155 -9.71 29.77 -2.82
C SER A 155 -10.19 29.13 -1.52
N PHE A 156 -11.00 29.83 -0.76
CA PHE A 156 -11.68 29.23 0.39
C PHE A 156 -12.83 28.35 -0.13
N PHE A 157 -12.75 27.05 0.10
CA PHE A 157 -13.87 26.18 -0.15
C PHE A 157 -14.87 26.32 1.00
N ASN A 158 -16.09 26.72 0.67
CA ASN A 158 -17.19 26.83 1.65
C ASN A 158 -17.88 25.45 1.83
N GLU A 159 -17.09 24.40 1.99
CA GLU A 159 -17.58 23.05 2.20
C GLU A 159 -17.50 22.67 3.67
N LYS A 160 -18.46 21.86 4.12
CA LYS A 160 -18.43 21.33 5.49
C LYS A 160 -17.23 20.40 5.65
N ILE A 161 -16.45 20.63 6.69
CA ILE A 161 -15.38 19.71 7.08
C ILE A 161 -16.02 18.47 7.73
N PHE A 162 -15.90 17.34 7.07
CA PHE A 162 -16.34 16.06 7.63
C PHE A 162 -15.17 15.40 8.36
N VAL A 163 -15.28 15.31 9.67
CA VAL A 163 -14.34 14.53 10.48
C VAL A 163 -14.81 13.08 10.47
N ARG A 164 -14.04 12.21 9.82
CA ARG A 164 -14.26 10.77 9.93
C ARG A 164 -13.72 10.28 11.27
N GLU A 165 -14.55 9.53 11.99
CA GLU A 165 -14.09 8.86 13.19
C GLU A 165 -13.07 7.77 12.81
N LEU A 166 -11.88 7.83 13.41
CA LEU A 166 -10.85 6.82 13.20
C LEU A 166 -11.17 5.57 14.03
N ASP A 167 -11.19 4.43 13.36
CA ASP A 167 -11.28 3.14 14.03
C ASP A 167 -9.88 2.63 14.38
N TYR A 168 -9.43 2.97 15.59
CA TYR A 168 -8.10 2.61 16.07
C TYR A 168 -7.87 1.10 16.23
N TYR A 169 -8.93 0.30 16.26
CA TYR A 169 -8.82 -1.16 16.39
C TYR A 169 -8.62 -1.84 15.05
N TYR A 170 -9.02 -1.20 13.94
CA TYR A 170 -9.00 -1.79 12.60
C TYR A 170 -8.15 -0.97 11.62
N THR A 171 -6.98 -0.51 12.08
CA THR A 171 -6.09 0.36 11.30
C THR A 171 -5.35 -0.35 10.17
N ASN A 172 -5.14 -1.65 10.26
CA ASN A 172 -4.41 -2.44 9.26
C ASN A 172 -4.93 -3.88 9.20
N SER A 173 -4.45 -4.67 8.23
CA SER A 173 -4.87 -6.05 8.02
C SER A 173 -4.60 -6.96 9.23
N ILE A 174 -3.48 -6.79 9.92
CA ILE A 174 -3.14 -7.57 11.10
C ILE A 174 -4.14 -7.30 12.23
N SER A 175 -4.43 -6.03 12.49
CA SER A 175 -5.39 -5.67 13.55
C SER A 175 -6.81 -6.12 13.21
N ARG A 176 -7.23 -6.07 11.93
CA ARG A 176 -8.54 -6.59 11.49
C ARG A 176 -8.65 -8.12 11.63
N SER A 177 -7.56 -8.83 11.46
CA SER A 177 -7.51 -10.29 11.63
C SER A 177 -7.38 -10.74 13.10
N SER A 178 -7.18 -9.80 14.02
CA SER A 178 -7.02 -10.09 15.45
C SER A 178 -8.37 -10.23 16.16
N LYS A 179 -8.58 -11.39 16.77
CA LYS A 179 -9.78 -11.65 17.61
C LYS A 179 -9.87 -10.65 18.77
N THR A 180 -8.77 -10.39 19.45
CA THR A 180 -8.71 -9.44 20.57
C THR A 180 -9.09 -8.03 20.14
N MET A 181 -8.59 -7.55 18.99
CA MET A 181 -8.96 -6.23 18.47
C MET A 181 -10.43 -6.16 18.10
N SER A 182 -11.01 -7.25 17.56
CA SER A 182 -12.43 -7.33 17.27
C SER A 182 -13.27 -7.23 18.53
N GLU A 183 -12.90 -7.95 19.59
CA GLU A 183 -13.58 -7.91 20.89
C GLU A 183 -13.52 -6.50 21.52
N CYS A 184 -12.35 -5.89 21.56
CA CYS A 184 -12.17 -4.52 22.05
C CYS A 184 -13.05 -3.51 21.28
N ARG A 185 -13.09 -3.63 19.95
CA ARG A 185 -13.93 -2.78 19.10
C ARG A 185 -15.40 -2.93 19.41
N GLN A 186 -15.91 -4.16 19.59
CA GLN A 186 -17.28 -4.44 19.93
C GLN A 186 -17.67 -3.84 21.28
N ILE A 187 -16.82 -3.96 22.30
CA ILE A 187 -17.04 -3.37 23.63
C ILE A 187 -17.16 -1.84 23.50
N ARG A 188 -16.25 -1.20 22.79
CA ARG A 188 -16.29 0.26 22.57
C ARG A 188 -17.57 0.70 21.86
N GLN A 189 -18.01 -0.07 20.85
CA GLN A 189 -19.25 0.24 20.13
C GLN A 189 -20.51 0.10 21.01
N LYS A 190 -20.52 -0.85 21.95
CA LYS A 190 -21.60 -0.98 22.94
C LYS A 190 -21.62 0.22 23.87
N ILE A 191 -20.50 0.61 24.47
CA ILE A 191 -20.39 1.76 25.36
C ILE A 191 -20.90 3.04 24.69
N LYS A 192 -20.61 3.24 23.39
CA LYS A 192 -21.10 4.40 22.64
C LYS A 192 -22.61 4.40 22.36
N LYS A 193 -23.25 3.24 22.34
CA LYS A 193 -24.70 3.13 22.13
C LYS A 193 -25.49 3.31 23.41
N ASP A 194 -24.86 3.02 24.53
CA ASP A 194 -25.51 3.01 25.86
C ASP A 194 -25.29 4.35 26.61
N GLY A 195 -24.46 5.27 26.10
CA GLY A 195 -24.19 6.63 26.62
C GLY A 195 -24.67 7.71 25.66
#